data_605b011e6c76c57adef48dea26474568
#
_entry.id   605b011e6c76c57adef48dea26474568
#
_cell.length_a   1.000
_cell.length_b   1.000
_cell.length_c   1.000
_cell.angle_alpha   90.00
_cell.angle_beta   90.00
_cell.angle_gamma   90.00
#
_symmetry.space_group_name_H-M   'P 1'
#
loop_
_entity.id
_entity.type
_entity.pdbx_description
1 polymer ?
#
loop_
_entity_poly.entity_id
_entity_poly.type
_entity_poly.pdbx_seq_one_letter_code
_entity_poly.pdbx_strand_id
1 'polypeptide(L)'
;MTIRRVMPNIASMDPKASRAFYVDVLGFEVAMDMGWIVTFASPENPTAQISVIRTDDARTPHPDFTVEVTDVDATHTRALAHGHDVVYPLTDEPWGVRRFFLRDPNGKIVNIMRHQSGP
;
A
#
# COMPACT_ATOMS: atom_id res chain seq x y z
N MET A 1 13.33 -13.32 3.60
CA MET A 1 12.37 -12.23 3.41
C MET A 1 11.14 -12.54 4.22
N THR A 2 10.67 -11.56 5.00
CA THR A 2 9.51 -11.72 5.88
C THR A 2 8.42 -10.77 5.45
N ILE A 3 7.19 -11.26 5.44
CA ILE A 3 6.00 -10.42 5.24
C ILE A 3 5.66 -9.79 6.59
N ARG A 4 5.59 -8.47 6.64
CA ARG A 4 5.37 -7.72 7.88
C ARG A 4 3.90 -7.37 8.10
N ARG A 5 3.19 -7.04 7.05
CA ARG A 5 1.76 -6.74 7.10
C ARG A 5 1.14 -6.74 5.70
N VAL A 6 -0.16 -6.88 5.67
CA VAL A 6 -0.96 -6.78 4.45
C VAL A 6 -2.07 -5.78 4.74
N MET A 7 -2.31 -4.84 3.82
CA MET A 7 -3.41 -3.91 3.99
C MET A 7 -4.12 -3.64 2.66
N PRO A 8 -5.46 -3.66 2.66
CA PRO A 8 -6.24 -3.30 1.48
C PRO A 8 -6.12 -1.81 1.18
N ASN A 9 -6.23 -1.48 -0.10
CA ASN A 9 -6.22 -0.11 -0.59
C ASN A 9 -7.56 0.18 -1.26
N ILE A 10 -8.32 1.11 -0.70
CA ILE A 10 -9.63 1.47 -1.20
C ILE A 10 -9.49 2.69 -2.12
N ALA A 11 -9.99 2.56 -3.33
CA ALA A 11 -10.00 3.66 -4.29
C ALA A 11 -11.04 4.71 -3.88
N SER A 12 -10.68 5.98 -3.91
CA SER A 12 -11.59 7.06 -3.50
C SER A 12 -11.31 8.34 -4.28
N MET A 13 -12.34 9.08 -4.57
CA MET A 13 -12.23 10.45 -5.09
C MET A 13 -11.96 11.45 -3.97
N ASP A 14 -12.32 11.10 -2.73
CA ASP A 14 -12.13 11.95 -1.56
C ASP A 14 -11.77 11.08 -0.34
N PRO A 15 -10.48 10.82 -0.12
CA PRO A 15 -10.05 9.98 1.00
C PRO A 15 -10.50 10.49 2.38
N LYS A 16 -10.64 11.80 2.55
CA LYS A 16 -11.03 12.37 3.85
C LYS A 16 -12.48 12.06 4.21
N ALA A 17 -13.34 11.90 3.22
CA ALA A 17 -14.76 11.57 3.45
C ALA A 17 -14.92 10.18 4.09
N SER A 18 -13.93 9.30 3.93
CA SER A 18 -13.98 7.96 4.50
C SER A 18 -13.81 7.95 6.02
N ARG A 19 -13.32 9.03 6.60
CA ARG A 19 -13.05 9.10 8.03
C ARG A 19 -14.29 8.87 8.88
N ALA A 20 -15.43 9.46 8.50
CA ALA A 20 -16.66 9.28 9.24
C ALA A 20 -17.07 7.82 9.34
N PHE A 21 -16.84 7.06 8.27
CA PHE A 21 -17.15 5.64 8.28
C PHE A 21 -16.15 4.83 9.11
N TYR A 22 -14.87 4.94 8.81
CA TYR A 22 -13.86 4.08 9.43
C TYR A 22 -13.58 4.45 10.89
N VAL A 23 -13.60 5.73 11.23
CA VAL A 23 -13.35 6.18 12.60
C VAL A 23 -14.62 6.15 13.42
N ASP A 24 -15.68 6.82 12.96
CA ASP A 24 -16.87 7.05 13.80
C ASP A 24 -17.74 5.80 13.91
N VAL A 25 -17.77 4.95 12.87
CA VAL A 25 -18.59 3.75 12.88
C VAL A 25 -17.78 2.52 13.31
N LEU A 26 -16.58 2.30 12.73
CA LEU A 26 -15.82 1.07 12.97
C LEU A 26 -14.79 1.18 14.09
N GLY A 27 -14.45 2.39 14.52
CA GLY A 27 -13.52 2.57 15.63
C GLY A 27 -12.05 2.53 15.27
N PHE A 28 -11.71 2.67 13.97
CA PHE A 28 -10.32 2.87 13.59
C PHE A 28 -9.83 4.25 14.04
N GLU A 29 -8.53 4.41 14.11
CA GLU A 29 -7.92 5.73 14.27
C GLU A 29 -7.12 6.08 13.02
N VAL A 30 -6.91 7.37 12.77
CA VAL A 30 -6.10 7.83 11.66
C VAL A 30 -4.64 7.63 12.03
N ALA A 31 -3.96 6.71 11.30
CA ALA A 31 -2.54 6.45 11.50
C ALA A 31 -1.68 7.37 10.64
N MET A 32 -2.17 7.78 9.46
CA MET A 32 -1.43 8.63 8.54
C MET A 32 -2.44 9.36 7.65
N ASP A 33 -2.18 10.65 7.40
CA ASP A 33 -2.98 11.45 6.46
C ASP A 33 -2.03 12.31 5.64
N MET A 34 -1.89 11.98 4.36
CA MET A 34 -1.09 12.75 3.41
C MET A 34 -1.97 13.47 2.38
N GLY A 35 -3.27 13.51 2.59
CA GLY A 35 -4.24 14.13 1.69
C GLY A 35 -4.67 13.19 0.57
N TRP A 36 -3.73 12.71 -0.23
CA TRP A 36 -4.01 11.76 -1.32
C TRP A 36 -4.13 10.31 -0.83
N ILE A 37 -3.64 10.03 0.36
CA ILE A 37 -3.78 8.75 1.04
C ILE A 37 -4.08 9.00 2.51
N VAL A 38 -5.03 8.26 3.06
CA VAL A 38 -5.31 8.23 4.49
C VAL A 38 -5.28 6.79 4.93
N THR A 39 -4.47 6.49 5.94
CA THR A 39 -4.36 5.14 6.51
C THR A 39 -5.05 5.12 7.86
N PHE A 40 -5.93 4.15 8.03
CA PHE A 40 -6.67 3.89 9.26
C PHE A 40 -6.12 2.62 9.89
N ALA A 41 -5.92 2.64 11.20
CA ALA A 41 -5.37 1.50 11.95
C ALA A 41 -6.23 1.19 13.16
N SER A 42 -6.24 -0.09 13.55
CA SER A 42 -6.87 -0.48 14.81
C SER A 42 -6.04 0.05 15.97
N PRO A 43 -6.68 0.72 16.97
CA PRO A 43 -5.94 1.19 18.14
C PRO A 43 -5.36 0.06 18.98
N GLU A 44 -5.95 -1.14 18.91
CA GLU A 44 -5.51 -2.30 19.70
C GLU A 44 -4.59 -3.23 18.93
N ASN A 45 -4.65 -3.20 17.59
CA ASN A 45 -3.82 -4.03 16.72
C ASN A 45 -3.30 -3.18 15.56
N PRO A 46 -2.14 -2.52 15.72
CA PRO A 46 -1.63 -1.58 14.70
C PRO A 46 -1.34 -2.19 13.33
N THR A 47 -1.24 -3.52 13.22
CA THR A 47 -1.04 -4.18 11.92
C THR A 47 -2.34 -4.36 11.14
N ALA A 48 -3.51 -4.17 11.78
CA ALA A 48 -4.80 -4.18 11.11
C ALA A 48 -5.06 -2.78 10.55
N GLN A 49 -4.79 -2.60 9.26
CA GLN A 49 -4.82 -1.29 8.61
C GLN A 49 -5.58 -1.35 7.30
N ILE A 50 -6.16 -0.22 6.92
CA ILE A 50 -6.78 0.02 5.61
C ILE A 50 -6.28 1.38 5.13
N SER A 51 -5.88 1.47 3.86
CA SER A 51 -5.56 2.74 3.25
C SER A 51 -6.63 3.12 2.24
N VAL A 52 -7.00 4.41 2.22
CA VAL A 52 -7.91 4.99 1.24
C VAL A 52 -7.09 5.92 0.37
N ILE A 53 -7.06 5.67 -0.94
CA ILE A 53 -6.13 6.31 -1.86
C ILE A 53 -6.92 7.03 -2.97
N ARG A 54 -6.53 8.26 -3.27
CA ARG A 54 -7.11 9.04 -4.35
C ARG A 54 -6.81 8.39 -5.70
N THR A 55 -7.80 8.38 -6.59
CA THR A 55 -7.74 7.69 -7.88
C THR A 55 -7.75 8.62 -9.10
N ASP A 56 -7.49 9.91 -8.90
CA ASP A 56 -7.49 10.89 -9.98
C ASP A 56 -6.16 10.99 -10.73
N ASP A 57 -5.11 10.27 -10.32
CA ASP A 57 -3.84 10.22 -11.02
C ASP A 57 -3.78 8.97 -11.92
N ALA A 58 -4.05 9.16 -13.20
CA ALA A 58 -4.06 8.07 -14.18
C ALA A 58 -2.67 7.54 -14.53
N ARG A 59 -1.59 8.22 -14.10
CA ARG A 59 -0.21 7.83 -14.43
C ARG A 59 0.28 6.66 -13.59
N THR A 60 -0.29 6.46 -12.43
CA THR A 60 0.09 5.39 -11.52
C THR A 60 -1.07 4.42 -11.37
N PRO A 61 -0.88 3.11 -11.61
CA PRO A 61 -1.93 2.13 -11.37
C PRO A 61 -2.38 2.16 -9.91
N HIS A 62 -3.66 1.91 -9.66
CA HIS A 62 -4.17 1.81 -8.30
C HIS A 62 -3.90 0.40 -7.78
N PRO A 63 -3.09 0.23 -6.71
CA PRO A 63 -2.88 -1.09 -6.13
C PRO A 63 -4.09 -1.53 -5.30
N ASP A 64 -4.53 -2.76 -5.49
CA ASP A 64 -5.68 -3.31 -4.78
C ASP A 64 -5.36 -3.56 -3.31
N PHE A 65 -4.14 -3.98 -3.02
CA PHE A 65 -3.66 -4.15 -1.64
C PHE A 65 -2.14 -4.01 -1.59
N THR A 66 -1.65 -3.82 -0.39
CA THR A 66 -0.22 -3.61 -0.11
C THR A 66 0.30 -4.76 0.74
N VAL A 67 1.48 -5.27 0.38
CA VAL A 67 2.25 -6.22 1.19
C VAL A 67 3.56 -5.56 1.57
N GLU A 68 3.75 -5.34 2.85
CA GLU A 68 5.03 -4.83 3.37
C GLU A 68 5.96 -6.00 3.65
N VAL A 69 7.17 -5.94 3.09
CA VAL A 69 8.18 -6.99 3.22
C VAL A 69 9.46 -6.42 3.82
N THR A 70 10.31 -7.29 4.34
CA THR A 70 11.61 -6.87 4.88
C THR A 70 12.65 -6.63 3.81
N ASP A 71 12.54 -7.30 2.66
CA ASP A 71 13.51 -7.18 1.56
C ASP A 71 12.77 -7.05 0.23
N VAL A 72 12.49 -5.82 -0.15
CA VAL A 72 11.75 -5.53 -1.38
C VAL A 72 12.58 -5.86 -2.63
N ASP A 73 13.92 -5.69 -2.55
CA ASP A 73 14.80 -5.99 -3.69
C ASP A 73 14.83 -7.49 -4.00
N ALA A 74 14.93 -8.32 -2.98
CA ALA A 74 14.89 -9.77 -3.15
C ALA A 74 13.53 -10.22 -3.72
N THR A 75 12.45 -9.63 -3.26
CA THR A 75 11.11 -9.94 -3.76
C THR A 75 10.98 -9.55 -5.24
N HIS A 76 11.50 -8.39 -5.62
CA HIS A 76 11.51 -7.93 -6.99
C HIS A 76 12.29 -8.89 -7.91
N THR A 77 13.47 -9.31 -7.47
CA THR A 77 14.30 -10.26 -8.20
C THR A 77 13.56 -11.59 -8.42
N ARG A 78 12.88 -12.08 -7.38
CA ARG A 78 12.10 -13.32 -7.48
C ARG A 78 10.92 -13.18 -8.43
N ALA A 79 10.23 -12.06 -8.39
CA ALA A 79 9.11 -11.80 -9.29
C ALA A 79 9.54 -11.86 -10.75
N LEU A 80 10.67 -11.23 -11.08
CA LEU A 80 11.22 -11.25 -12.43
C LEU A 80 11.66 -12.66 -12.82
N ALA A 81 12.33 -13.38 -11.91
CA ALA A 81 12.83 -14.74 -12.18
C ALA A 81 11.68 -15.72 -12.45
N HIS A 82 10.53 -15.52 -11.84
CA HIS A 82 9.34 -16.34 -12.06
C HIS A 82 8.43 -15.82 -13.18
N GLY A 83 8.84 -14.79 -13.90
CA GLY A 83 8.13 -14.28 -15.07
C GLY A 83 6.86 -13.52 -14.80
N HIS A 84 6.71 -12.94 -13.59
CA HIS A 84 5.53 -12.15 -13.25
C HIS A 84 5.63 -10.73 -13.77
N ASP A 85 4.47 -10.12 -13.99
CA ASP A 85 4.33 -8.82 -14.62
C ASP A 85 4.47 -7.68 -13.60
N VAL A 86 5.59 -6.95 -13.68
CA VAL A 86 5.83 -5.75 -12.89
C VAL A 86 5.18 -4.57 -13.62
N VAL A 87 4.10 -4.04 -13.05
CA VAL A 87 3.31 -2.97 -13.68
C VAL A 87 3.71 -1.56 -13.22
N TYR A 88 4.52 -1.45 -12.17
CA TYR A 88 5.12 -0.21 -11.72
C TYR A 88 6.55 -0.53 -11.25
N PRO A 89 7.57 0.17 -11.77
CA PRO A 89 8.96 -0.23 -11.53
C PRO A 89 9.39 -0.01 -10.09
N LEU A 90 10.40 -0.76 -9.66
CA LEU A 90 11.01 -0.60 -8.34
C LEU A 90 11.53 0.82 -8.20
N THR A 91 10.97 1.56 -7.24
CA THR A 91 11.13 3.00 -7.12
C THR A 91 11.31 3.41 -5.66
N ASP A 92 12.23 4.33 -5.40
CA ASP A 92 12.36 5.02 -4.12
C ASP A 92 11.44 6.23 -4.14
N GLU A 93 10.41 6.20 -3.33
CA GLU A 93 9.43 7.27 -3.29
C GLU A 93 9.86 8.37 -2.30
N PRO A 94 9.51 9.64 -2.57
CA PRO A 94 9.95 10.74 -1.71
C PRO A 94 9.41 10.69 -0.28
N TRP A 95 8.37 9.89 -0.02
CA TRP A 95 7.82 9.75 1.34
C TRP A 95 8.44 8.59 2.14
N GLY A 96 9.60 8.09 1.70
CA GLY A 96 10.37 7.12 2.48
C GLY A 96 9.97 5.66 2.30
N VAL A 97 9.45 5.34 1.14
CA VAL A 97 9.05 3.98 0.78
C VAL A 97 9.81 3.55 -0.48
N ARG A 98 10.28 2.31 -0.51
CA ARG A 98 10.78 1.67 -1.72
C ARG A 98 9.78 0.61 -2.13
N ARG A 99 9.27 0.68 -3.37
CA ARG A 99 8.15 -0.17 -3.78
C ARG A 99 8.16 -0.50 -5.26
N PHE A 100 7.44 -1.57 -5.60
CA PHE A 100 7.04 -1.86 -6.98
C PHE A 100 5.64 -2.47 -6.96
N PHE A 101 4.96 -2.45 -8.11
CA PHE A 101 3.64 -3.07 -8.23
C PHE A 101 3.75 -4.31 -9.10
N LEU A 102 3.06 -5.36 -8.68
CA LEU A 102 3.09 -6.67 -9.30
C LEU A 102 1.66 -7.08 -9.62
N ARG A 103 1.44 -7.65 -10.81
CA ARG A 103 0.12 -8.20 -11.15
C ARG A 103 0.07 -9.66 -10.69
N ASP A 104 -0.96 -10.00 -9.91
CA ASP A 104 -1.16 -11.38 -9.48
C ASP A 104 -1.87 -12.20 -10.57
N PRO A 105 -2.00 -13.53 -10.41
CA PRO A 105 -2.65 -14.38 -11.43
C PRO A 105 -4.13 -14.08 -11.66
N ASN A 106 -4.77 -13.32 -10.78
CA ASN A 106 -6.18 -12.94 -10.90
C ASN A 106 -6.36 -11.54 -11.49
N GLY A 107 -5.28 -10.91 -11.93
CA GLY A 107 -5.31 -9.57 -12.48
C GLY A 107 -5.28 -8.46 -11.44
N LYS A 108 -5.09 -8.79 -10.17
CA LYS A 108 -5.02 -7.78 -9.10
C LYS A 108 -3.64 -7.16 -9.04
N ILE A 109 -3.58 -5.89 -8.72
CA ILE A 109 -2.32 -5.15 -8.57
C ILE A 109 -1.94 -5.13 -7.10
N VAL A 110 -0.73 -5.62 -6.82
CA VAL A 110 -0.19 -5.73 -5.47
C VAL A 110 0.97 -4.75 -5.34
N ASN A 111 0.88 -3.85 -4.36
CA ASN A 111 1.98 -2.98 -3.99
C ASN A 111 2.90 -3.76 -3.04
N ILE A 112 4.12 -4.05 -3.48
CA ILE A 112 5.14 -4.66 -2.64
C ILE A 112 6.06 -3.53 -2.18
N MET A 113 6.18 -3.35 -0.88
CA MET A 113 6.89 -2.19 -0.35
C MET A 113 7.66 -2.49 0.92
N ARG A 114 8.60 -1.63 1.19
CA ARG A 114 9.31 -1.58 2.44
C ARG A 114 9.51 -0.11 2.83
N HIS A 115 9.35 0.20 4.11
CA HIS A 115 9.74 1.51 4.62
C HIS A 115 11.26 1.60 4.65
N GLN A 116 11.80 2.69 4.14
CA GLN A 116 13.22 2.97 4.26
C GLN A 116 13.45 3.66 5.60
N SER A 117 14.34 3.07 6.40
CA SER A 117 14.81 3.73 7.60
C SER A 117 15.75 4.85 7.14
N GLY A 118 15.24 6.07 7.15
CA GLY A 118 16.05 7.23 6.86
C GLY A 118 17.02 7.52 7.98
N PRO A 119 18.08 8.28 7.70
CA PRO A 119 18.91 8.82 8.76
C PRO A 119 18.11 9.79 9.62
#